data_d44d536bfa23054a22b764884baebcbf
#
_entry.id   d44d536bfa23054a22b764884baebcbf
#
_cell.length_a   1.000
_cell.length_b   1.000
_cell.length_c   1.000
_cell.angle_alpha   90.00
_cell.angle_beta   90.00
_cell.angle_gamma   90.00
#
_symmetry.space_group_name_H-M   'P 1'
#
loop_
_entity.id
_entity.type
_entity.pdbx_description
1 polymer ?
#
loop_
_entity_poly.entity_id
_entity_poly.type
_entity_poly.pdbx_seq_one_letter_code
_entity_poly.pdbx_strand_id
1 'polypeptide(L)'
;MTDYSKITALYSRLSVGDEDRDGGESNSIQNQKIFLENYAKGQHLTNIRHYIDDDESGRFFDRSAYSRMIEDVESGKIGVCIMKDLTRWGRDYLQVGNAMEIFRRNNVRFIAVNNGIDSEKPDTLEFAPFINIMSEWYAKDISKKVKTGIKTKGMSGKPIAT
;
A
#
# COMPACT_ATOMS: atom_id res chain seq x y z
N MET A 1 -19.78 6.60 -5.13
CA MET A 1 -20.00 7.10 -3.75
C MET A 1 -19.63 6.01 -2.76
N THR A 2 -18.86 6.34 -1.76
CA THR A 2 -18.39 5.36 -0.76
C THR A 2 -19.56 4.80 0.05
N ASP A 3 -19.60 3.49 0.19
CA ASP A 3 -20.61 2.80 1.01
C ASP A 3 -20.04 2.50 2.39
N TYR A 4 -20.42 3.30 3.36
CA TYR A 4 -19.94 3.18 4.74
C TYR A 4 -20.58 2.04 5.53
N SER A 5 -21.55 1.32 4.97
CA SER A 5 -22.09 0.11 5.57
C SER A 5 -21.19 -1.11 5.37
N LYS A 6 -20.27 -1.02 4.43
CA LYS A 6 -19.31 -2.07 4.11
C LYS A 6 -18.12 -2.08 5.08
N ILE A 7 -17.23 -3.03 4.89
CA ILE A 7 -16.04 -3.18 5.73
C ILE A 7 -15.13 -1.95 5.62
N THR A 8 -14.64 -1.50 6.77
CA THR A 8 -13.51 -0.59 6.86
C THR A 8 -12.25 -1.43 7.03
N ALA A 9 -11.47 -1.57 5.98
CA ALA A 9 -10.25 -2.36 5.97
C ALA A 9 -9.09 -1.55 6.53
N LEU A 10 -8.40 -2.10 7.53
CA LEU A 10 -7.19 -1.51 8.10
C LEU A 10 -6.00 -2.37 7.71
N TYR A 11 -5.15 -1.83 6.85
CA TYR A 11 -4.00 -2.57 6.34
C TYR A 11 -2.74 -2.22 7.11
N SER A 12 -2.07 -3.26 7.61
CA SER A 12 -0.78 -3.16 8.32
C SER A 12 0.23 -4.10 7.70
N ARG A 13 1.46 -3.67 7.62
CA ARG A 13 2.54 -4.48 7.08
C ARG A 13 3.81 -4.27 7.89
N LEU A 14 4.53 -5.37 8.13
CA LEU A 14 5.85 -5.32 8.73
C LEU A 14 6.83 -4.61 7.79
N SER A 15 7.54 -3.62 8.31
CA SER A 15 8.61 -2.95 7.59
C SER A 15 9.93 -3.72 7.77
N VAL A 16 10.81 -3.62 6.76
CA VAL A 16 12.17 -4.15 6.89
C VAL A 16 12.87 -3.43 8.03
N GLY A 17 13.37 -4.19 9.01
CA GLY A 17 13.98 -3.65 10.22
C GLY A 17 13.07 -3.66 11.45
N ASP A 18 11.79 -3.90 11.28
CA ASP A 18 10.83 -4.02 12.39
C ASP A 18 10.78 -5.48 12.88
N GLU A 19 11.90 -5.99 13.35
CA GLU A 19 12.02 -7.40 13.74
C GLU A 19 11.74 -7.64 15.24
N ASP A 20 11.26 -6.64 15.92
CA ASP A 20 11.02 -6.70 17.37
C ASP A 20 9.74 -7.50 17.64
N ARG A 21 9.91 -8.80 17.78
CA ARG A 21 8.83 -9.74 18.06
C ARG A 21 8.93 -10.29 19.46
N ASP A 22 7.83 -10.27 20.16
CA ASP A 22 7.70 -10.84 21.49
C ASP A 22 6.68 -11.99 21.43
N GLY A 23 7.08 -13.08 20.81
CA GLY A 23 6.32 -14.32 20.78
C GLY A 23 5.03 -14.33 19.97
N GLY A 24 4.83 -13.37 19.05
CA GLY A 24 3.60 -13.26 18.25
C GLY A 24 3.71 -12.20 17.17
N GLU A 25 2.69 -11.35 17.05
CA GLU A 25 2.76 -10.19 16.15
C GLU A 25 3.89 -9.26 16.58
N SER A 26 4.56 -8.63 15.62
CA SER A 26 5.59 -7.64 15.93
C SER A 26 5.00 -6.44 16.66
N ASN A 27 5.80 -5.77 17.47
CA ASN A 27 5.39 -4.54 18.15
C ASN A 27 5.00 -3.46 17.15
N SER A 28 5.68 -3.41 15.99
CA SER A 28 5.33 -2.50 14.90
C SER A 28 3.92 -2.73 14.39
N ILE A 29 3.52 -3.99 14.19
CA ILE A 29 2.18 -4.34 13.74
C ILE A 29 1.14 -3.97 14.79
N GLN A 30 1.39 -4.28 16.07
CA GLN A 30 0.47 -3.92 17.15
C GLN A 30 0.27 -2.41 17.22
N ASN A 31 1.33 -1.64 17.09
CA ASN A 31 1.26 -0.17 17.09
C ASN A 31 0.49 0.36 15.88
N GLN A 32 0.67 -0.23 14.71
CA GLN A 32 -0.10 0.13 13.52
C GLN A 32 -1.59 -0.16 13.70
N LYS A 33 -1.94 -1.32 14.26
CA LYS A 33 -3.33 -1.68 14.53
C LYS A 33 -4.01 -0.65 15.44
N ILE A 34 -3.35 -0.30 16.54
CA ILE A 34 -3.88 0.68 17.50
C ILE A 34 -4.04 2.04 16.81
N PHE A 35 -3.03 2.48 16.09
CA PHE A 35 -3.04 3.75 15.37
C PHE A 35 -4.22 3.82 14.38
N LEU A 36 -4.39 2.78 13.58
CA LEU A 36 -5.43 2.74 12.55
C LEU A 36 -6.84 2.63 13.17
N GLU A 37 -6.99 1.84 14.23
CA GLU A 37 -8.27 1.75 14.94
C GLU A 37 -8.67 3.10 15.55
N ASN A 38 -7.74 3.80 16.16
CA ASN A 38 -8.00 5.11 16.73
C ASN A 38 -8.37 6.12 15.65
N TYR A 39 -7.68 6.07 14.52
CA TYR A 39 -8.03 6.94 13.40
C TYR A 39 -9.43 6.64 12.86
N ALA A 40 -9.75 5.37 12.66
CA ALA A 40 -11.07 4.96 12.16
C ALA A 40 -12.19 5.40 13.12
N LYS A 41 -11.98 5.23 14.42
CA LYS A 41 -12.93 5.68 15.45
C LYS A 41 -13.12 7.20 15.41
N GLY A 42 -12.04 7.94 15.25
CA GLY A 42 -12.09 9.39 15.12
C GLY A 42 -12.85 9.86 13.88
N GLN A 43 -12.89 9.06 12.84
CA GLN A 43 -13.64 9.31 11.62
C GLN A 43 -15.06 8.71 11.65
N HIS A 44 -15.48 8.15 12.78
CA HIS A 44 -16.77 7.46 12.95
C HIS A 44 -16.98 6.29 11.98
N LEU A 45 -15.89 5.63 11.60
CA LEU A 45 -15.94 4.46 10.74
C LEU A 45 -16.14 3.20 11.58
N THR A 46 -17.00 2.32 11.09
CA THR A 46 -17.40 1.09 11.77
C THR A 46 -17.08 -0.13 10.92
N ASN A 47 -17.44 -1.31 11.39
CA ASN A 47 -17.21 -2.57 10.68
C ASN A 47 -15.73 -2.76 10.31
N ILE A 48 -14.87 -2.64 11.31
CA ILE A 48 -13.41 -2.68 11.14
C ILE A 48 -12.95 -4.12 10.93
N ARG A 49 -12.11 -4.32 9.92
CA ARG A 49 -11.40 -5.58 9.69
C ARG A 49 -9.92 -5.30 9.41
N HIS A 50 -9.05 -6.02 10.13
CA HIS A 50 -7.61 -5.92 9.91
C HIS A 50 -7.14 -6.86 8.81
N TYR A 51 -6.28 -6.34 7.94
CA TYR A 51 -5.53 -7.10 6.94
C TYR A 51 -4.05 -6.90 7.26
N ILE A 52 -3.39 -7.95 7.71
CA ILE A 52 -2.05 -7.85 8.27
C ILE A 52 -1.08 -8.76 7.52
N ASP A 53 -0.04 -8.17 6.96
CA ASP A 53 1.10 -8.88 6.40
C ASP A 53 2.28 -8.78 7.37
N ASP A 54 2.31 -9.67 8.34
CA ASP A 54 3.34 -9.77 9.36
C ASP A 54 4.32 -10.90 9.03
N ASP A 55 4.83 -10.91 7.82
CA ASP A 55 5.69 -11.97 7.35
C ASP A 55 7.07 -11.45 6.97
N GLU A 56 8.07 -11.91 7.69
CA GLU A 56 9.45 -11.52 7.49
C GLU A 56 10.07 -12.10 6.23
N SER A 57 9.60 -13.25 5.80
CA SER A 57 10.39 -14.06 4.88
C SER A 57 10.16 -13.77 3.42
N GLY A 58 9.08 -13.08 3.07
CA GLY A 58 8.70 -12.89 1.67
C GLY A 58 8.53 -14.19 0.90
N ARG A 59 8.48 -15.34 1.60
CA ARG A 59 8.44 -16.68 1.02
C ARG A 59 7.05 -17.21 0.76
N PHE A 60 6.02 -16.39 0.99
CA PHE A 60 4.69 -16.90 0.94
C PHE A 60 4.11 -16.71 -0.41
N PHE A 61 3.92 -17.82 -1.01
CA PHE A 61 3.21 -17.97 -2.25
C PHE A 61 1.72 -18.07 -2.03
N ASP A 62 1.32 -18.26 -0.76
CA ASP A 62 -0.06 -18.21 -0.38
C ASP A 62 -0.53 -16.77 -0.35
N ARG A 63 -1.82 -16.59 -0.44
CA ARG A 63 -2.47 -15.30 -0.54
C ARG A 63 -2.10 -14.42 0.63
N SER A 64 -1.33 -13.37 0.37
CA SER A 64 -1.03 -12.35 1.35
C SER A 64 -2.31 -11.66 1.83
N ALA A 65 -2.25 -10.98 2.97
CA ALA A 65 -3.38 -10.17 3.44
C ALA A 65 -3.73 -9.08 2.42
N TYR A 66 -2.72 -8.52 1.76
CA TYR A 66 -2.92 -7.58 0.68
C TYR A 66 -3.78 -8.18 -0.44
N SER A 67 -3.46 -9.37 -0.91
CA SER A 67 -4.21 -10.03 -1.97
C SER A 67 -5.65 -10.33 -1.56
N ARG A 68 -5.86 -10.78 -0.33
CA ARG A 68 -7.21 -11.01 0.21
C ARG A 68 -8.01 -9.71 0.28
N MET A 69 -7.35 -8.62 0.69
CA MET A 69 -8.00 -7.31 0.74
C MET A 69 -8.44 -6.85 -0.66
N ILE A 70 -7.58 -7.00 -1.66
CA ILE A 70 -7.91 -6.63 -3.04
C ILE A 70 -9.09 -7.48 -3.56
N GLU A 71 -9.10 -8.77 -3.28
CA GLU A 71 -10.23 -9.63 -3.65
C GLU A 71 -11.53 -9.17 -2.97
N ASP A 72 -11.47 -8.81 -1.70
CA ASP A 72 -12.64 -8.31 -0.97
C ASP A 72 -13.11 -6.94 -1.51
N VAL A 73 -12.19 -6.12 -1.98
CA VAL A 73 -12.54 -4.87 -2.69
C VAL A 73 -13.28 -5.19 -3.99
N GLU A 74 -12.73 -6.06 -4.81
CA GLU A 74 -13.32 -6.44 -6.10
C GLU A 74 -14.65 -7.17 -5.95
N SER A 75 -14.84 -7.88 -4.84
CA SER A 75 -16.10 -8.53 -4.50
C SER A 75 -17.15 -7.58 -3.92
N GLY A 76 -16.80 -6.30 -3.75
CA GLY A 76 -17.73 -5.31 -3.23
C GLY A 76 -17.95 -5.35 -1.72
N LYS A 77 -17.07 -5.98 -0.96
CA LYS A 77 -17.18 -6.12 0.50
C LYS A 77 -16.63 -4.93 1.27
N ILE A 78 -15.66 -4.21 0.70
CA ILE A 78 -14.95 -3.12 1.37
C ILE A 78 -15.45 -1.77 0.86
N GLY A 79 -15.71 -0.84 1.76
CA GLY A 79 -16.08 0.53 1.44
C GLY A 79 -14.96 1.54 1.69
N VAL A 80 -14.11 1.27 2.69
CA VAL A 80 -13.00 2.16 3.08
C VAL A 80 -11.76 1.32 3.31
N CYS A 81 -10.61 1.81 2.85
CA CYS A 81 -9.31 1.22 3.12
C CYS A 81 -8.38 2.26 3.73
N ILE A 82 -7.82 1.95 4.89
CA ILE A 82 -6.94 2.86 5.63
C ILE A 82 -5.60 2.19 5.86
N MET A 83 -4.53 2.94 5.64
CA MET A 83 -3.18 2.53 6.00
C MET A 83 -2.42 3.69 6.65
N LYS A 84 -1.36 3.36 7.37
CA LYS A 84 -0.56 4.37 8.06
C LYS A 84 0.16 5.27 7.06
N ASP A 85 0.82 4.66 6.09
CA ASP A 85 1.51 5.37 5.01
C ASP A 85 1.63 4.50 3.75
N LEU A 86 1.93 5.11 2.61
CA LEU A 86 2.01 4.41 1.33
C LEU A 86 3.11 3.36 1.27
N THR A 87 4.16 3.50 2.08
CA THR A 87 5.25 2.53 2.09
C THR A 87 4.79 1.14 2.55
N ARG A 88 3.66 1.07 3.25
CA ARG A 88 3.07 -0.20 3.70
C ARG A 88 2.48 -1.02 2.55
N TRP A 89 2.21 -0.41 1.39
CA TRP A 89 1.73 -1.15 0.22
C TRP A 89 2.84 -1.77 -0.62
N GLY A 90 4.06 -1.41 -0.35
CA GLY A 90 5.18 -1.90 -1.10
C GLY A 90 6.04 -0.77 -1.64
N ARG A 91 7.12 -1.17 -2.28
CA ARG A 91 8.11 -0.26 -2.82
C ARG A 91 7.94 -0.04 -4.32
N ASP A 92 6.95 -0.69 -4.90
CA ASP A 92 6.70 -0.64 -6.34
C ASP A 92 5.56 0.33 -6.62
N TYR A 93 5.89 1.42 -7.30
CA TYR A 93 4.90 2.43 -7.67
C TYR A 93 3.81 1.86 -8.59
N LEU A 94 4.13 0.84 -9.39
CA LEU A 94 3.15 0.18 -10.25
C LEU A 94 2.11 -0.56 -9.41
N GLN A 95 2.52 -1.24 -8.36
CA GLN A 95 1.63 -1.93 -7.44
C GLN A 95 0.71 -0.94 -6.73
N VAL A 96 1.24 0.16 -6.26
CA VAL A 96 0.45 1.22 -5.60
C VAL A 96 -0.53 1.84 -6.59
N GLY A 97 -0.07 2.19 -7.78
CA GLY A 97 -0.94 2.76 -8.81
C GLY A 97 -2.06 1.82 -9.23
N ASN A 98 -1.76 0.53 -9.37
CA ASN A 98 -2.76 -0.48 -9.69
C ASN A 98 -3.80 -0.63 -8.58
N ALA A 99 -3.38 -0.65 -7.33
CA ALA A 99 -4.29 -0.72 -6.19
C ALA A 99 -5.21 0.50 -6.14
N MET A 100 -4.68 1.69 -6.38
CA MET A 100 -5.47 2.92 -6.41
C MET A 100 -6.55 2.86 -7.49
N GLU A 101 -6.23 2.33 -8.66
CA GLU A 101 -7.20 2.17 -9.74
C GLU A 101 -8.30 1.17 -9.37
N ILE A 102 -7.93 0.07 -8.73
CA ILE A 102 -8.90 -0.93 -8.24
C ILE A 102 -9.86 -0.27 -7.23
N PHE A 103 -9.34 0.50 -6.30
CA PHE A 103 -10.16 1.21 -5.32
C PHE A 103 -11.09 2.21 -5.99
N ARG A 104 -10.59 2.97 -6.94
CA ARG A 104 -11.39 3.95 -7.69
C ARG A 104 -12.56 3.26 -8.41
N ARG A 105 -12.30 2.17 -9.11
CA ARG A 105 -13.32 1.43 -9.86
C ARG A 105 -14.42 0.87 -8.96
N ASN A 106 -14.06 0.49 -7.74
CA ASN A 106 -14.98 -0.13 -6.80
C ASN A 106 -15.58 0.86 -5.79
N ASN A 107 -15.37 2.15 -6.00
CA ASN A 107 -15.86 3.22 -5.13
C ASN A 107 -15.40 3.06 -3.67
N VAL A 108 -14.17 2.59 -3.46
CA VAL A 108 -13.57 2.45 -2.15
C VAL A 108 -12.82 3.73 -1.80
N ARG A 109 -13.17 4.31 -0.66
CA ARG A 109 -12.43 5.44 -0.09
C ARG A 109 -11.07 4.94 0.41
N PHE A 110 -10.03 5.62 0.00
CA PHE A 110 -8.67 5.26 0.36
C PHE A 110 -8.02 6.37 1.19
N ILE A 111 -7.39 5.98 2.30
CA ILE A 111 -6.75 6.92 3.22
C ILE A 111 -5.34 6.42 3.57
N ALA A 112 -4.33 7.27 3.36
CA ALA A 112 -2.98 7.08 3.85
C ALA A 112 -2.70 8.19 4.86
N VAL A 113 -2.79 7.87 6.15
CA VAL A 113 -2.89 8.87 7.22
C VAL A 113 -1.67 9.77 7.28
N ASN A 114 -0.45 9.18 7.33
CA ASN A 114 0.78 9.95 7.47
C ASN A 114 1.15 10.75 6.22
N ASN A 115 0.59 10.38 5.06
CA ASN A 115 0.81 11.12 3.82
C ASN A 115 -0.23 12.21 3.59
N GLY A 116 -1.23 12.32 4.46
CA GLY A 116 -2.31 13.28 4.29
C GLY A 116 -3.19 13.02 3.08
N ILE A 117 -3.29 11.75 2.66
CA ILE A 117 -4.04 11.36 1.48
C ILE A 117 -5.39 10.80 1.88
N ASP A 118 -6.44 11.32 1.25
CA ASP A 118 -7.81 10.84 1.41
C ASP A 118 -8.54 11.02 0.08
N SER A 119 -8.94 9.92 -0.54
CA SER A 119 -9.52 9.94 -1.88
C SER A 119 -10.88 10.65 -1.95
N GLU A 120 -11.55 10.84 -0.82
CA GLU A 120 -12.81 11.61 -0.78
C GLU A 120 -12.60 13.11 -0.65
N LYS A 121 -11.39 13.54 -0.39
CA LYS A 121 -11.04 14.96 -0.32
C LYS A 121 -10.21 15.32 -1.54
N PRO A 122 -10.84 15.51 -2.72
CA PRO A 122 -10.12 15.72 -3.96
C PRO A 122 -9.63 17.16 -4.10
N ASP A 123 -9.16 17.77 -3.03
CA ASP A 123 -8.46 19.03 -3.11
C ASP A 123 -7.08 18.75 -3.73
N THR A 124 -6.75 19.49 -4.77
CA THR A 124 -5.48 19.35 -5.49
C THR A 124 -4.28 19.50 -4.56
N LEU A 125 -4.41 20.26 -3.48
CA LEU A 125 -3.33 20.42 -2.50
C LEU A 125 -3.11 19.13 -1.68
N GLU A 126 -4.17 18.37 -1.41
CA GLU A 126 -4.05 17.10 -0.67
C GLU A 126 -3.52 15.97 -1.55
N PHE A 127 -3.75 16.03 -2.85
CA PHE A 127 -3.21 15.04 -3.78
C PHE A 127 -1.78 15.36 -4.23
N ALA A 128 -1.30 16.58 -4.07
CA ALA A 128 0.04 16.96 -4.49
C ALA A 128 1.16 16.09 -3.85
N PRO A 129 1.13 15.80 -2.53
CA PRO A 129 2.12 14.91 -1.94
C PRO A 129 2.12 13.51 -2.56
N PHE A 130 0.93 12.97 -2.85
CA PHE A 130 0.80 11.66 -3.49
C PHE A 130 1.41 11.67 -4.90
N ILE A 131 1.08 12.66 -5.71
CA ILE A 131 1.61 12.80 -7.06
C ILE A 131 3.13 12.92 -7.03
N ASN A 132 3.69 13.68 -6.10
CA ASN A 132 5.13 13.85 -5.94
C ASN A 132 5.83 12.53 -5.58
N ILE A 133 5.26 11.76 -4.64
CA ILE A 133 5.79 10.46 -4.24
C ILE A 133 5.77 9.50 -5.44
N MET A 134 4.68 9.43 -6.17
CA MET A 134 4.55 8.56 -7.34
C MET A 134 5.54 8.95 -8.43
N SER A 135 5.75 10.24 -8.65
CA SER A 135 6.73 10.75 -9.63
C SER A 135 8.15 10.38 -9.25
N GLU A 136 8.52 10.50 -7.97
CA GLU A 136 9.83 10.10 -7.48
C GLU A 136 10.06 8.59 -7.66
N TRP A 137 9.08 7.76 -7.31
CA TRP A 137 9.19 6.33 -7.45
C TRP A 137 9.33 5.92 -8.92
N TYR A 138 8.56 6.55 -9.78
CA TYR A 138 8.64 6.32 -11.23
C TYR A 138 10.04 6.64 -11.76
N ALA A 139 10.58 7.80 -11.42
CA ALA A 139 11.91 8.21 -11.85
C ALA A 139 12.99 7.25 -11.34
N LYS A 140 12.93 6.83 -10.08
CA LYS A 140 13.88 5.87 -9.51
C LYS A 140 13.79 4.51 -10.20
N ASP A 141 12.60 4.02 -10.48
CA ASP A 141 12.39 2.73 -11.12
C ASP A 141 12.94 2.73 -12.56
N ILE A 142 12.67 3.76 -13.32
CA ILE A 142 13.19 3.91 -14.68
C ILE A 142 14.73 3.98 -14.66
N SER A 143 15.31 4.79 -13.80
CA SER A 143 16.76 4.91 -13.66
C SER A 143 17.40 3.56 -13.34
N LYS A 144 16.82 2.80 -12.41
CA LYS A 144 17.30 1.46 -12.06
C LYS A 144 17.22 0.50 -13.22
N LYS A 145 16.13 0.49 -13.97
CA LYS A 145 15.95 -0.39 -15.13
C LYS A 145 16.93 -0.09 -16.25
N VAL A 146 17.20 1.18 -16.52
CA VAL A 146 18.17 1.60 -17.51
C VAL A 146 19.58 1.12 -17.13
N LYS A 147 20.00 1.34 -15.90
CA LYS A 147 21.31 0.88 -15.39
C LYS A 147 21.44 -0.64 -15.48
N THR A 148 20.44 -1.37 -15.10
CA THR A 148 20.43 -2.83 -15.16
C THR A 148 20.52 -3.32 -16.61
N GLY A 149 19.77 -2.72 -17.52
CA GLY A 149 19.79 -3.05 -18.95
C GLY A 149 21.16 -2.84 -19.57
N ILE A 150 21.82 -1.74 -19.31
CA ILE A 150 23.17 -1.44 -19.80
C ILE A 150 24.17 -2.45 -19.25
N LYS A 151 24.14 -2.72 -17.97
CA LYS A 151 25.05 -3.69 -17.32
C LYS A 151 24.88 -5.08 -17.91
N THR A 152 23.65 -5.55 -18.12
CA THR A 152 23.37 -6.86 -18.70
C THR A 152 23.89 -6.97 -20.12
N LYS A 153 23.68 -5.98 -20.96
CA LYS A 153 24.20 -5.96 -22.33
C LYS A 153 25.73 -5.97 -22.36
N GLY A 154 26.39 -5.20 -21.51
CA GLY A 154 27.83 -5.20 -21.38
C GLY A 154 28.38 -6.55 -20.99
N MET A 155 27.76 -7.23 -20.04
CA MET A 155 28.18 -8.55 -19.56
C MET A 155 27.94 -9.66 -20.58
N SER A 156 26.96 -9.54 -21.45
CA SER A 156 26.65 -10.55 -22.48
C SER A 156 27.57 -10.46 -23.71
N GLY A 157 28.44 -9.45 -23.79
CA GLY A 157 29.31 -9.25 -24.93
C GLY A 157 28.62 -8.76 -26.20
N LYS A 158 27.34 -8.45 -26.12
CA LYS A 158 26.60 -7.90 -27.26
C LYS A 158 26.86 -6.40 -27.39
N PRO A 159 26.90 -5.86 -28.63
CA PRO A 159 27.03 -4.42 -28.80
C PRO A 159 25.89 -3.69 -28.12
N ILE A 160 26.22 -2.64 -27.39
CA ILE A 160 25.21 -1.74 -26.84
C ILE A 160 24.69 -0.89 -27.99
N ALA A 161 23.39 -1.03 -28.30
CA ALA A 161 22.78 -0.25 -29.37
C ALA A 161 22.79 1.23 -29.03
N THR A 162 23.24 2.02 -29.97
CA THR A 162 23.22 3.48 -29.87
C THR A 162 21.94 4.02 -30.48
#